data_ca083961b7c5a1456eebbfc2379d1225
#
_entry.id   ca083961b7c5a1456eebbfc2379d1225
#
_cell.length_a   1.000
_cell.length_b   1.000
_cell.length_c   1.000
_cell.angle_alpha   90.00
_cell.angle_beta   90.00
_cell.angle_gamma   90.00
#
_symmetry.space_group_name_H-M   'P 1'
#
loop_
_entity.id
_entity.type
_entity.pdbx_description
1 polymer ?
#
loop_
_entity_poly.entity_id
_entity_poly.type
_entity_poly.pdbx_seq_one_letter_code
_entity_poly.pdbx_strand_id
1 'polypeptide(L)'
;MENGFKFDRDPHRLDVNYTNYYWFEEGFTAEELETIEQMTSDLEFEKAAIGQDNVSQTNESYRKSSVKWCPQNEKWEWVYSKLHNMISEANQSMWKMELTHMRERIQYTEYYEGGGHYDWHMDCGIGIQNQRKVSVTVQLAGPEEYEGGDLQFKLGAGTITAPRGKGVVVIFPSFYLHRVTPVTKGTRKSFVLWVGGEPYR
;
A
#
# COMPACT_ATOMS: atom_id res chain seq x y z
N MET A 1 22.94 -5.61 44.56
CA MET A 1 23.26 -5.77 43.12
C MET A 1 21.97 -5.59 42.37
N GLU A 2 21.71 -4.39 41.91
CA GLU A 2 20.54 -4.12 41.06
C GLU A 2 20.85 -4.57 39.62
N ASN A 3 20.45 -5.77 39.28
CA ASN A 3 20.38 -6.20 37.87
C ASN A 3 19.09 -5.68 37.24
N GLY A 4 19.00 -4.36 37.12
CA GLY A 4 17.93 -3.74 36.34
C GLY A 4 18.20 -3.93 34.84
N PHE A 5 17.29 -4.58 34.11
CA PHE A 5 17.29 -4.56 32.67
C PHE A 5 17.13 -3.10 32.21
N LYS A 6 18.21 -2.52 31.68
CA LYS A 6 18.17 -1.18 31.11
C LYS A 6 17.86 -1.33 29.62
N PHE A 7 16.66 -0.92 29.22
CA PHE A 7 16.38 -0.64 27.81
C PHE A 7 17.00 0.71 27.48
N ASP A 8 17.90 0.73 26.52
CA ASP A 8 18.47 1.96 26.02
C ASP A 8 17.37 2.76 25.33
N ARG A 9 16.84 3.76 26.01
CA ARG A 9 15.77 4.63 25.48
C ARG A 9 16.46 5.79 24.78
N ASP A 10 16.54 5.71 23.45
CA ASP A 10 16.75 6.89 22.64
C ASP A 10 15.54 7.83 22.83
N PRO A 11 15.69 8.98 23.50
CA PRO A 11 14.57 9.90 23.70
C PRO A 11 13.97 10.41 22.39
N HIS A 12 14.71 10.37 21.27
CA HIS A 12 14.22 10.74 19.95
C HIS A 12 13.30 9.67 19.31
N ARG A 13 13.28 8.44 19.84
CA ARG A 13 12.33 7.38 19.41
C ARG A 13 10.93 7.54 20.02
N LEU A 14 10.73 8.41 20.99
CA LEU A 14 9.43 8.60 21.66
C LEU A 14 8.43 9.41 20.83
N ASP A 15 8.88 10.11 19.79
CA ASP A 15 8.02 10.92 18.90
C ASP A 15 7.47 10.15 17.71
N VAL A 16 7.49 8.82 17.77
CA VAL A 16 7.00 7.97 16.65
C VAL A 16 5.53 7.68 16.84
N ASN A 17 4.71 8.07 15.86
CA ASN A 17 3.29 7.80 15.87
C ASN A 17 2.95 6.54 15.05
N TYR A 18 2.88 5.39 15.73
CA TYR A 18 2.45 4.11 15.12
C TYR A 18 0.93 3.89 15.18
N THR A 19 0.15 4.88 15.56
CA THR A 19 -1.29 4.72 15.77
C THR A 19 -2.12 5.17 14.58
N ASN A 20 -1.49 5.68 13.52
CA ASN A 20 -2.20 6.22 12.37
C ASN A 20 -1.47 5.95 11.05
N TYR A 21 -2.18 6.14 9.94
CA TYR A 21 -1.63 6.22 8.59
C TYR A 21 -1.44 7.69 8.21
N TYR A 22 -0.64 7.93 7.17
CA TYR A 22 -0.43 9.26 6.57
C TYR A 22 -1.11 9.31 5.20
N TRP A 23 -1.63 10.46 4.79
CA TRP A 23 -2.20 10.60 3.45
C TRP A 23 -1.98 11.99 2.87
N PHE A 24 -1.97 12.04 1.55
CA PHE A 24 -1.97 13.25 0.73
C PHE A 24 -3.29 13.31 -0.02
N GLU A 25 -4.09 14.38 0.17
CA GLU A 25 -5.39 14.54 -0.47
C GLU A 25 -5.26 14.67 -2.00
N GLU A 26 -4.25 15.41 -2.46
CA GLU A 26 -3.94 15.68 -3.86
C GLU A 26 -2.54 15.15 -4.21
N GLY A 27 -2.30 13.88 -3.91
CA GLY A 27 -1.02 13.24 -4.20
C GLY A 27 -0.70 13.17 -5.69
N PHE A 28 -1.73 13.02 -6.52
CA PHE A 28 -1.64 13.09 -7.98
C PHE A 28 -2.70 14.04 -8.53
N THR A 29 -2.30 14.90 -9.50
CA THR A 29 -3.22 15.79 -10.21
C THR A 29 -4.07 15.03 -11.23
N ALA A 30 -5.15 15.63 -11.72
CA ALA A 30 -6.00 15.04 -12.75
C ALA A 30 -5.20 14.71 -14.04
N GLU A 31 -4.31 15.59 -14.48
CA GLU A 31 -3.45 15.40 -15.66
C GLU A 31 -2.46 14.24 -15.47
N GLU A 32 -1.88 14.12 -14.27
CA GLU A 32 -1.00 12.99 -13.93
C GLU A 32 -1.77 11.67 -13.92
N LEU A 33 -3.01 11.66 -13.42
CA LEU A 33 -3.87 10.48 -13.40
C LEU A 33 -4.30 10.05 -14.81
N GLU A 34 -4.59 10.98 -15.70
CA GLU A 34 -4.86 10.69 -17.12
C GLU A 34 -3.61 10.08 -17.78
N THR A 35 -2.43 10.62 -17.50
CA THR A 35 -1.16 10.07 -17.99
C THR A 35 -0.94 8.64 -17.47
N ILE A 36 -1.19 8.40 -16.19
CA ILE A 36 -1.10 7.07 -15.56
C ILE A 36 -2.09 6.10 -16.22
N GLU A 37 -3.31 6.51 -16.49
CA GLU A 37 -4.32 5.67 -17.14
C GLU A 37 -3.88 5.25 -18.56
N GLN A 38 -3.34 6.19 -19.34
CA GLN A 38 -2.74 5.89 -20.65
C GLN A 38 -1.56 4.93 -20.53
N MET A 39 -0.65 5.16 -19.57
CA MET A 39 0.52 4.31 -19.35
C MET A 39 0.14 2.90 -18.91
N THR A 40 -0.90 2.76 -18.11
CA THR A 40 -1.39 1.45 -17.63
C THR A 40 -2.17 0.68 -18.70
N SER A 41 -2.76 1.36 -19.70
CA SER A 41 -3.47 0.69 -20.80
C SER A 41 -2.58 -0.26 -21.60
N ASP A 42 -1.30 0.09 -21.74
CA ASP A 42 -0.30 -0.69 -22.47
C ASP A 42 0.19 -1.94 -21.71
N LEU A 43 -0.16 -2.08 -20.44
CA LEU A 43 0.29 -3.20 -19.61
C LEU A 43 -0.70 -4.36 -19.66
N GLU A 44 -0.18 -5.57 -19.64
CA GLU A 44 -0.99 -6.78 -19.60
C GLU A 44 -1.45 -7.13 -18.19
N PHE A 45 -2.66 -7.67 -18.06
CA PHE A 45 -3.19 -8.18 -16.81
C PHE A 45 -2.60 -9.55 -16.46
N GLU A 46 -2.26 -9.70 -15.19
CA GLU A 46 -1.95 -10.98 -14.57
C GLU A 46 -3.01 -11.27 -13.49
N LYS A 47 -3.29 -12.55 -13.21
CA LYS A 47 -4.11 -12.91 -12.06
C LYS A 47 -3.35 -12.55 -10.78
N ALA A 48 -4.04 -11.88 -9.86
CA ALA A 48 -3.45 -11.58 -8.57
C ALA A 48 -3.14 -12.87 -7.83
N ALA A 49 -1.86 -13.10 -7.55
CA ALA A 49 -1.42 -14.23 -6.78
C ALA A 49 -1.43 -13.90 -5.28
N ILE A 50 -1.77 -14.89 -4.45
CA ILE A 50 -1.59 -14.89 -3.01
C ILE A 50 -0.52 -15.94 -2.74
N GLY A 51 0.53 -15.60 -2.04
CA GLY A 51 1.49 -16.64 -1.64
C GLY A 51 2.83 -16.09 -1.21
N GLN A 52 3.37 -16.83 -0.27
CA GLN A 52 4.75 -16.83 0.16
C GLN A 52 5.42 -17.96 -0.62
N ASP A 53 6.66 -17.78 -1.06
CA ASP A 53 7.48 -18.85 -1.66
C ASP A 53 7.02 -19.41 -3.01
N ASN A 54 6.97 -18.59 -4.07
CA ASN A 54 6.82 -19.02 -5.48
C ASN A 54 5.63 -19.96 -5.81
N VAL A 55 4.72 -20.21 -4.87
CA VAL A 55 3.49 -20.95 -5.09
C VAL A 55 2.35 -19.96 -5.12
N SER A 56 2.16 -19.32 -6.27
CA SER A 56 0.99 -18.44 -6.50
C SER A 56 -0.28 -19.27 -6.43
N GLN A 57 -0.96 -19.22 -5.31
CA GLN A 57 -2.32 -19.77 -5.21
C GLN A 57 -3.30 -18.62 -5.42
N THR A 58 -4.22 -18.78 -6.36
CA THR A 58 -5.37 -17.91 -6.50
C THR A 58 -6.48 -18.41 -5.58
N ASN A 59 -6.78 -17.66 -4.53
CA ASN A 59 -7.91 -17.95 -3.65
C ASN A 59 -8.90 -16.79 -3.75
N GLU A 60 -9.88 -16.91 -4.63
CA GLU A 60 -10.88 -15.86 -4.89
C GLU A 60 -11.79 -15.57 -3.69
N SER A 61 -11.86 -16.47 -2.69
CA SER A 61 -12.56 -16.19 -1.44
C SER A 61 -11.77 -15.25 -0.50
N TYR A 62 -10.46 -15.14 -0.73
CA TYR A 62 -9.57 -14.27 0.05
C TYR A 62 -9.17 -13.01 -0.71
N ARG A 63 -8.87 -13.14 -2.02
CA ARG A 63 -8.55 -12.03 -2.91
C ARG A 63 -9.14 -12.25 -4.30
N LYS A 64 -10.00 -11.32 -4.74
CA LYS A 64 -10.58 -11.30 -6.08
C LYS A 64 -10.25 -9.97 -6.76
N SER A 65 -9.17 -9.96 -7.53
CA SER A 65 -8.68 -8.76 -8.23
C SER A 65 -7.80 -9.15 -9.42
N SER A 66 -7.65 -8.24 -10.36
CA SER A 66 -6.68 -8.33 -11.47
C SER A 66 -5.56 -7.33 -11.25
N VAL A 67 -4.35 -7.69 -11.65
CA VAL A 67 -3.17 -6.84 -11.45
C VAL A 67 -2.38 -6.64 -12.73
N LYS A 68 -1.69 -5.50 -12.81
CA LYS A 68 -0.64 -5.22 -13.79
C LYS A 68 0.59 -4.73 -13.03
N TRP A 69 1.77 -4.97 -13.57
CA TRP A 69 3.01 -4.56 -12.94
C TRP A 69 3.66 -3.42 -13.72
N CYS A 70 3.74 -2.24 -13.12
CA CYS A 70 4.38 -1.08 -13.72
C CYS A 70 5.91 -1.25 -13.67
N PRO A 71 6.61 -1.21 -14.82
CA PRO A 71 8.04 -1.44 -14.84
C PRO A 71 8.83 -0.28 -14.22
N GLN A 72 9.99 -0.59 -13.63
CA GLN A 72 10.95 0.42 -13.19
C GLN A 72 11.84 0.82 -14.36
N ASN A 73 11.36 1.74 -15.20
CA ASN A 73 12.05 2.26 -16.36
C ASN A 73 11.84 3.77 -16.52
N GLU A 74 12.50 4.39 -17.48
CA GLU A 74 12.47 5.83 -17.72
C GLU A 74 11.04 6.41 -17.87
N LYS A 75 10.12 5.68 -18.54
CA LYS A 75 8.71 6.09 -18.70
C LYS A 75 7.98 6.22 -17.35
N TRP A 76 8.30 5.38 -16.37
CA TRP A 76 7.64 5.30 -15.05
C TRP A 76 8.42 6.00 -13.94
N GLU A 77 9.64 6.46 -14.20
CA GLU A 77 10.54 7.02 -13.19
C GLU A 77 9.91 8.18 -12.40
N TRP A 78 9.16 9.05 -13.07
CA TRP A 78 8.51 10.19 -12.42
C TRP A 78 7.47 9.75 -11.36
N VAL A 79 6.72 8.65 -11.61
CA VAL A 79 5.76 8.10 -10.65
C VAL A 79 6.49 7.56 -9.42
N TYR A 80 7.56 6.78 -9.64
CA TYR A 80 8.39 6.23 -8.56
C TYR A 80 9.04 7.36 -7.75
N SER A 81 9.58 8.36 -8.40
CA SER A 81 10.22 9.52 -7.74
C SER A 81 9.22 10.32 -6.91
N LYS A 82 8.02 10.56 -7.45
CA LYS A 82 6.96 11.26 -6.73
C LYS A 82 6.52 10.51 -5.48
N LEU A 83 6.30 9.21 -5.59
CA LEU A 83 5.96 8.36 -4.44
C LEU A 83 7.11 8.28 -3.43
N HIS A 84 8.36 8.20 -3.88
CA HIS A 84 9.53 8.23 -2.99
C HIS A 84 9.57 9.49 -2.11
N ASN A 85 9.30 10.66 -2.69
CA ASN A 85 9.29 11.92 -1.95
C ASN A 85 8.16 11.93 -0.89
N MET A 86 6.96 11.51 -1.25
CA MET A 86 5.81 11.40 -0.32
C MET A 86 6.07 10.40 0.81
N ILE A 87 6.67 9.26 0.49
CA ILE A 87 7.05 8.24 1.48
C ILE A 87 8.09 8.79 2.45
N SER A 88 9.09 9.50 1.93
CA SER A 88 10.13 10.12 2.75
C SER A 88 9.55 11.13 3.73
N GLU A 89 8.64 12.01 3.26
CA GLU A 89 7.93 12.97 4.10
C GLU A 89 7.10 12.28 5.19
N ALA A 90 6.26 11.32 4.80
CA ALA A 90 5.42 10.57 5.72
C ALA A 90 6.26 9.81 6.77
N ASN A 91 7.33 9.16 6.35
CA ASN A 91 8.20 8.42 7.24
C ASN A 91 8.93 9.31 8.24
N GLN A 92 9.43 10.47 7.79
CA GLN A 92 10.07 11.45 8.69
C GLN A 92 9.09 12.01 9.70
N SER A 93 7.85 12.26 9.28
CA SER A 93 6.80 12.85 10.13
C SER A 93 6.24 11.87 11.15
N MET A 94 6.13 10.57 10.78
CA MET A 94 5.35 9.61 11.55
C MET A 94 6.20 8.51 12.20
N TRP A 95 7.01 7.77 11.42
CA TRP A 95 7.53 6.48 11.88
C TRP A 95 9.04 6.43 12.03
N LYS A 96 9.79 7.23 11.29
CA LYS A 96 11.26 7.28 11.30
C LYS A 96 11.90 5.89 11.12
N MET A 97 11.28 5.06 10.26
CA MET A 97 11.78 3.72 9.93
C MET A 97 13.02 3.82 9.04
N GLU A 98 13.94 2.89 9.21
CA GLU A 98 15.08 2.71 8.29
C GLU A 98 14.60 2.08 6.98
N LEU A 99 14.32 2.93 5.98
CA LEU A 99 13.93 2.52 4.64
C LEU A 99 15.18 2.49 3.76
N THR A 100 15.41 1.40 3.05
CA THR A 100 16.64 1.20 2.28
C THR A 100 16.42 1.01 0.79
N HIS A 101 15.22 0.59 0.35
CA HIS A 101 14.99 0.27 -1.05
C HIS A 101 13.52 0.24 -1.46
N MET A 102 13.29 0.53 -2.75
CA MET A 102 12.02 0.35 -3.47
C MET A 102 12.27 -0.64 -4.61
N ARG A 103 12.43 -1.93 -4.30
CA ARG A 103 12.78 -2.96 -5.29
C ARG A 103 11.57 -3.57 -5.98
N GLU A 104 10.41 -3.54 -5.32
CA GLU A 104 9.20 -4.10 -5.89
C GLU A 104 8.60 -3.13 -6.90
N ARG A 105 8.03 -3.68 -7.97
CA ARG A 105 7.32 -2.88 -8.95
C ARG A 105 6.00 -2.38 -8.39
N ILE A 106 5.55 -1.21 -8.83
CA ILE A 106 4.19 -0.74 -8.54
C ILE A 106 3.20 -1.75 -9.11
N GLN A 107 2.29 -2.21 -8.26
CA GLN A 107 1.17 -3.06 -8.63
C GLN A 107 -0.05 -2.19 -8.93
N TYR A 108 -0.47 -2.09 -10.19
CA TYR A 108 -1.77 -1.59 -10.57
C TYR A 108 -2.80 -2.69 -10.31
N THR A 109 -3.87 -2.37 -9.60
CA THR A 109 -4.87 -3.35 -9.19
C THR A 109 -6.26 -2.86 -9.54
N GLU A 110 -7.07 -3.74 -10.12
CA GLU A 110 -8.51 -3.54 -10.35
C GLU A 110 -9.33 -4.53 -9.53
N TYR A 111 -10.36 -3.98 -8.88
CA TYR A 111 -11.40 -4.73 -8.19
C TYR A 111 -12.73 -4.43 -8.87
N TYR A 112 -13.34 -5.44 -9.47
CA TYR A 112 -14.56 -5.31 -10.26
C TYR A 112 -15.79 -5.52 -9.41
N GLU A 113 -16.92 -5.00 -9.88
CA GLU A 113 -18.24 -5.35 -9.34
C GLU A 113 -18.47 -6.87 -9.32
N GLY A 114 -19.40 -7.32 -8.47
CA GLY A 114 -19.58 -8.75 -8.22
C GLY A 114 -18.62 -9.28 -7.15
N GLY A 115 -18.16 -8.42 -6.25
CA GLY A 115 -17.46 -8.78 -5.03
C GLY A 115 -15.92 -8.78 -5.14
N GLY A 116 -15.36 -8.00 -6.04
CA GLY A 116 -13.91 -7.77 -6.07
C GLY A 116 -13.44 -7.25 -4.70
N HIS A 117 -12.49 -7.93 -4.05
CA HIS A 117 -12.08 -7.64 -2.68
C HIS A 117 -10.67 -8.18 -2.38
N TYR A 118 -10.14 -7.78 -1.22
CA TYR A 118 -9.00 -8.41 -0.58
C TYR A 118 -9.24 -8.42 0.93
N ASP A 119 -9.34 -9.60 1.51
CA ASP A 119 -9.68 -9.77 2.93
C ASP A 119 -8.54 -9.31 3.85
N TRP A 120 -8.78 -9.34 5.16
CA TRP A 120 -7.86 -8.88 6.18
C TRP A 120 -6.48 -9.53 6.07
N HIS A 121 -5.45 -8.71 5.85
CA HIS A 121 -4.06 -9.14 5.71
C HIS A 121 -3.08 -8.06 6.18
N MET A 122 -1.85 -8.47 6.33
CA MET A 122 -0.67 -7.61 6.48
C MET A 122 0.20 -7.78 5.24
N ASP A 123 0.88 -6.72 4.83
CA ASP A 123 1.79 -6.78 3.69
C ASP A 123 3.16 -7.33 4.04
N CYS A 124 3.56 -7.27 5.31
CA CYS A 124 4.76 -7.93 5.81
C CYS A 124 4.49 -9.41 6.09
N GLY A 125 5.52 -10.24 5.92
CA GLY A 125 5.38 -11.70 6.10
C GLY A 125 6.72 -12.41 6.14
N ILE A 126 6.78 -13.62 5.59
CA ILE A 126 8.01 -14.40 5.45
C ILE A 126 8.67 -14.13 4.08
N GLY A 127 9.92 -14.58 3.91
CA GLY A 127 10.65 -14.39 2.65
C GLY A 127 10.91 -12.93 2.35
N ILE A 128 10.74 -12.51 1.11
CA ILE A 128 10.96 -11.12 0.68
C ILE A 128 10.04 -10.13 1.40
N GLN A 129 8.83 -10.57 1.79
CA GLN A 129 7.86 -9.72 2.48
C GLN A 129 8.31 -9.32 3.89
N ASN A 130 9.27 -10.05 4.49
CA ASN A 130 9.86 -9.67 5.78
C ASN A 130 10.60 -8.32 5.73
N GLN A 131 10.98 -7.87 4.56
CA GLN A 131 11.66 -6.58 4.37
C GLN A 131 10.68 -5.41 4.20
N ARG A 132 9.40 -5.65 3.92
CA ARG A 132 8.41 -4.58 3.72
C ARG A 132 8.17 -3.82 5.03
N LYS A 133 8.43 -2.53 5.02
CA LYS A 133 8.26 -1.61 6.15
C LYS A 133 7.08 -0.69 5.98
N VAL A 134 6.93 -0.16 4.78
CA VAL A 134 5.90 0.81 4.44
C VAL A 134 5.16 0.35 3.20
N SER A 135 3.84 0.42 3.27
CA SER A 135 2.91 0.18 2.17
C SER A 135 2.29 1.49 1.72
N VAL A 136 2.08 1.60 0.43
CA VAL A 136 1.47 2.77 -0.21
C VAL A 136 0.29 2.31 -1.05
N THR A 137 -0.82 3.02 -0.97
CA THR A 137 -1.95 2.87 -1.88
C THR A 137 -2.28 4.21 -2.51
N VAL A 138 -2.37 4.27 -3.85
CA VAL A 138 -2.86 5.44 -4.59
C VAL A 138 -4.25 5.14 -5.11
N GLN A 139 -5.22 6.00 -4.84
CA GLN A 139 -6.57 5.87 -5.38
C GLN A 139 -6.61 6.42 -6.81
N LEU A 140 -6.81 5.55 -7.80
CA LEU A 140 -6.85 5.89 -9.22
C LEU A 140 -8.27 6.06 -9.76
N ALA A 141 -9.27 5.61 -9.01
CA ALA A 141 -10.69 5.84 -9.27
C ALA A 141 -11.30 6.66 -8.14
N GLY A 142 -12.22 7.54 -8.47
CA GLY A 142 -12.94 8.38 -7.52
C GLY A 142 -14.13 7.67 -6.88
N PRO A 143 -14.66 8.19 -5.77
CA PRO A 143 -15.77 7.58 -5.05
C PRO A 143 -17.07 7.51 -5.87
N GLU A 144 -17.19 8.29 -6.94
CA GLU A 144 -18.31 8.29 -7.89
C GLU A 144 -18.22 7.16 -8.93
N GLU A 145 -17.04 6.57 -9.11
CA GLU A 145 -16.78 5.53 -10.12
C GLU A 145 -17.09 4.11 -9.62
N TYR A 146 -17.24 3.93 -8.26
CA TYR A 146 -17.51 2.61 -7.68
C TYR A 146 -18.19 2.68 -6.31
N GLU A 147 -18.91 1.60 -5.95
CA GLU A 147 -19.52 1.42 -4.62
C GLU A 147 -18.85 0.25 -3.87
N GLY A 148 -18.72 0.36 -2.55
CA GLY A 148 -17.89 -0.57 -1.75
C GLY A 148 -16.40 -0.29 -1.98
N GLY A 149 -15.57 -1.32 -1.94
CA GLY A 149 -14.14 -1.21 -2.24
C GLY A 149 -13.34 -0.34 -1.26
N ASP A 150 -13.81 -0.19 -0.03
CA ASP A 150 -13.14 0.64 0.97
C ASP A 150 -11.81 0.02 1.41
N LEU A 151 -10.75 0.83 1.43
CA LEU A 151 -9.54 0.49 2.14
C LEU A 151 -9.76 0.73 3.64
N GLN A 152 -9.72 -0.34 4.42
CA GLN A 152 -9.98 -0.32 5.84
C GLN A 152 -8.79 -0.86 6.64
N PHE A 153 -8.53 -0.23 7.79
CA PHE A 153 -7.52 -0.64 8.76
C PHE A 153 -8.15 -1.11 10.06
N LYS A 154 -7.56 -2.13 10.67
CA LYS A 154 -7.87 -2.57 12.04
C LYS A 154 -6.81 -2.02 12.98
N LEU A 155 -7.05 -0.85 13.55
CA LEU A 155 -6.16 -0.18 14.49
C LEU A 155 -6.81 -0.19 15.88
N GLY A 156 -6.30 -1.04 16.76
CA GLY A 156 -6.91 -1.27 18.08
C GLY A 156 -8.27 -1.97 17.99
N ALA A 157 -9.26 -1.51 18.77
CA ALA A 157 -10.59 -2.13 18.84
C ALA A 157 -11.51 -1.76 17.67
N GLY A 158 -11.19 -0.73 16.90
CA GLY A 158 -12.01 -0.18 15.83
C GLY A 158 -11.53 -0.53 14.43
N THR A 159 -12.37 -0.21 13.44
CA THR A 159 -12.04 -0.20 12.02
C THR A 159 -12.11 1.22 11.51
N ILE A 160 -11.08 1.66 10.79
CA ILE A 160 -10.98 2.99 10.20
C ILE A 160 -10.98 2.81 8.68
N THR A 161 -11.74 3.66 7.97
CA THR A 161 -11.75 3.71 6.51
C THR A 161 -10.86 4.85 6.03
N ALA A 162 -9.98 4.54 5.08
CA ALA A 162 -9.09 5.52 4.45
C ALA A 162 -9.86 6.46 3.50
N PRO A 163 -9.31 7.65 3.21
CA PRO A 163 -9.86 8.55 2.19
C PRO A 163 -9.97 7.89 0.81
N ARG A 164 -11.02 8.24 0.05
CA ARG A 164 -11.36 7.62 -1.25
C ARG A 164 -11.16 8.54 -2.45
N GLY A 165 -10.78 9.79 -2.23
CA GLY A 165 -10.62 10.76 -3.32
C GLY A 165 -9.69 10.26 -4.42
N LYS A 166 -10.01 10.54 -5.68
CA LYS A 166 -9.14 10.24 -6.82
C LYS A 166 -7.83 11.03 -6.68
N GLY A 167 -6.69 10.38 -6.82
CA GLY A 167 -5.37 10.98 -6.61
C GLY A 167 -4.88 10.98 -5.16
N VAL A 168 -5.71 10.56 -4.19
CA VAL A 168 -5.28 10.41 -2.80
C VAL A 168 -4.21 9.32 -2.69
N VAL A 169 -3.14 9.62 -1.96
CA VAL A 169 -2.08 8.66 -1.62
C VAL A 169 -2.14 8.35 -0.13
N VAL A 170 -2.33 7.09 0.21
CA VAL A 170 -2.38 6.59 1.60
C VAL A 170 -1.11 5.79 1.87
N ILE A 171 -0.39 6.13 2.95
CA ILE A 171 0.89 5.53 3.34
C ILE A 171 0.75 5.00 4.76
N PHE A 172 1.18 3.76 4.99
CA PHE A 172 1.02 3.09 6.28
C PHE A 172 2.09 2.02 6.52
N PRO A 173 2.38 1.67 7.78
CA PRO A 173 3.26 0.55 8.11
C PRO A 173 2.74 -0.77 7.55
N SER A 174 3.61 -1.54 6.89
CA SER A 174 3.23 -2.80 6.23
C SER A 174 2.69 -3.89 7.17
N PHE A 175 2.89 -3.73 8.48
CA PHE A 175 2.35 -4.63 9.50
C PHE A 175 0.92 -4.24 9.96
N TYR A 176 0.31 -3.19 9.41
CA TYR A 176 -1.07 -2.88 9.71
C TYR A 176 -2.01 -3.89 9.07
N LEU A 177 -2.93 -4.43 9.88
CA LEU A 177 -4.00 -5.28 9.39
C LEU A 177 -5.00 -4.44 8.62
N HIS A 178 -5.14 -4.74 7.33
CA HIS A 178 -5.98 -3.97 6.42
C HIS A 178 -6.70 -4.85 5.42
N ARG A 179 -7.71 -4.29 4.77
CA ARG A 179 -8.50 -4.98 3.73
C ARG A 179 -9.02 -4.00 2.68
N VAL A 180 -9.46 -4.55 1.55
CA VAL A 180 -10.36 -3.89 0.61
C VAL A 180 -11.71 -4.58 0.68
N THR A 181 -12.76 -3.84 1.05
CA THR A 181 -14.12 -4.39 1.13
C THR A 181 -14.64 -4.77 -0.27
N PRO A 182 -15.64 -5.65 -0.38
CA PRO A 182 -16.19 -6.02 -1.68
C PRO A 182 -16.70 -4.81 -2.48
N VAL A 183 -16.33 -4.75 -3.76
CA VAL A 183 -16.88 -3.80 -4.73
C VAL A 183 -18.24 -4.32 -5.19
N THR A 184 -19.28 -3.53 -4.97
CA THR A 184 -20.66 -3.88 -5.28
C THR A 184 -21.13 -3.32 -6.63
N LYS A 185 -20.50 -2.23 -7.11
CA LYS A 185 -20.77 -1.61 -8.40
C LYS A 185 -19.53 -0.90 -8.95
N GLY A 186 -19.36 -0.91 -10.26
CA GLY A 186 -18.25 -0.27 -10.95
C GLY A 186 -16.91 -0.96 -10.75
N THR A 187 -15.82 -0.19 -10.85
CA THR A 187 -14.46 -0.73 -10.75
C THR A 187 -13.57 0.18 -9.90
N ARG A 188 -13.05 -0.35 -8.79
CA ARG A 188 -12.02 0.33 -8.02
C ARG A 188 -10.65 0.08 -8.63
N LYS A 189 -9.91 1.16 -8.91
CA LYS A 189 -8.55 1.12 -9.44
C LYS A 189 -7.57 1.70 -8.42
N SER A 190 -6.43 1.08 -8.22
CA SER A 190 -5.41 1.58 -7.29
C SER A 190 -4.01 1.15 -7.68
N PHE A 191 -3.00 1.95 -7.30
CA PHE A 191 -1.63 1.47 -7.17
C PHE A 191 -1.39 0.95 -5.76
N VAL A 192 -0.51 -0.05 -5.68
CA VAL A 192 0.11 -0.51 -4.43
C VAL A 192 1.62 -0.59 -4.64
N LEU A 193 2.38 -0.09 -3.67
CA LEU A 193 3.84 -0.13 -3.66
C LEU A 193 4.32 -0.47 -2.25
N TRP A 194 5.41 -1.21 -2.17
CA TRP A 194 6.05 -1.55 -0.89
C TRP A 194 7.49 -1.03 -0.87
N VAL A 195 7.84 -0.45 0.28
CA VAL A 195 9.19 0.03 0.56
C VAL A 195 9.81 -0.83 1.64
N GLY A 196 11.00 -1.31 1.35
CA GLY A 196 11.73 -2.23 2.20
C GLY A 196 12.81 -1.57 3.05
N GLY A 197 13.21 -2.30 4.07
CA GLY A 197 14.33 -2.03 4.95
C GLY A 197 14.90 -3.34 5.46
N GLU A 198 15.76 -3.26 6.50
CA GLU A 198 16.27 -4.46 7.15
C GLU A 198 15.13 -5.36 7.63
N PRO A 199 15.26 -6.69 7.55
CA PRO A 199 14.26 -7.62 8.06
C PRO A 199 13.87 -7.33 9.51
N TYR A 200 12.64 -7.62 9.88
CA TYR A 200 12.23 -7.61 11.29
C TYR A 200 12.99 -8.73 12.02
N ARG A 201 13.59 -8.39 13.15
CA ARG A 201 14.36 -9.29 14.02
C ARG A 201 13.65 -9.47 15.36
#